data_6db42f5b04d0291f8d3030de3cedd6a3
#
_entry.id   6db42f5b04d0291f8d3030de3cedd6a3
#
_cell.length_a   1.000
_cell.length_b   1.000
_cell.length_c   1.000
_cell.angle_alpha   90.00
_cell.angle_beta   90.00
_cell.angle_gamma   90.00
#
_symmetry.space_group_name_H-M   'P 1'
#
loop_
_entity.id
_entity.type
_entity.pdbx_description
1 polymer ?
#
loop_
_entity_poly.entity_id
_entity_poly.type
_entity_poly.pdbx_seq_one_letter_code
_entity_poly.pdbx_strand_id
1 'polypeptide(L)'
;AEQFALLEAAYPGRIDLGIGRAPGTDPVTAWALRHGGGGVEEDAAARFPEAVATIAAMLSPAGVGLRLASGTHVLRATPNATSVPDLWLLGSSDYSARLAARKGLPYVFAHHFSGRGTAQALALYRDEYQPSPAYPEPQTFLTVNVVVAPTLEEAQRLALPNLASMVALRTGQPLQAQQLVDEVEEDDLTHATGVLARQMRDRWVVGTPESAAAELRSLATMFGVDEVMVHPVAGAVRGTPIDRAPAREQTLRLLSAALA
;
A
#
# COMPACT_ATOMS: atom_id res chain seq x y z
N ALA A 1 -3.18 -4.65 -16.97
CA ALA A 1 -4.48 -5.32 -17.03
C ALA A 1 -4.37 -6.85 -17.13
N GLU A 2 -3.57 -7.38 -18.08
CA GLU A 2 -3.49 -8.84 -18.37
C GLU A 2 -3.09 -9.70 -17.16
N GLN A 3 -2.11 -9.29 -16.35
CA GLN A 3 -1.72 -10.02 -15.14
C GLN A 3 -2.90 -10.21 -14.17
N PHE A 4 -3.71 -9.17 -13.99
CA PHE A 4 -4.89 -9.24 -13.13
C PHE A 4 -6.04 -10.00 -13.78
N ALA A 5 -6.21 -9.92 -15.10
CA ALA A 5 -7.15 -10.77 -15.83
C ALA A 5 -6.81 -12.26 -15.66
N LEU A 6 -5.52 -12.61 -15.70
CA LEU A 6 -5.05 -13.99 -15.47
C LEU A 6 -5.32 -14.45 -14.03
N LEU A 7 -5.02 -13.60 -13.04
CA LEU A 7 -5.29 -13.93 -11.63
C LEU A 7 -6.79 -14.08 -11.37
N GLU A 8 -7.61 -13.18 -11.91
CA GLU A 8 -9.06 -13.25 -11.77
C GLU A 8 -9.66 -14.48 -12.46
N ALA A 9 -9.12 -14.87 -13.61
CA ALA A 9 -9.53 -16.12 -14.28
C ALA A 9 -9.17 -17.37 -13.47
N ALA A 10 -8.04 -17.33 -12.76
CA ALA A 10 -7.60 -18.44 -11.90
C ALA A 10 -8.35 -18.46 -10.54
N TYR A 11 -8.73 -17.30 -10.02
CA TYR A 11 -9.34 -17.14 -8.70
C TYR A 11 -10.50 -16.14 -8.73
N PRO A 12 -11.62 -16.46 -9.39
CA PRO A 12 -12.73 -15.55 -9.62
C PRO A 12 -13.31 -14.95 -8.33
N GLY A 13 -13.51 -13.63 -8.31
CA GLY A 13 -14.09 -12.90 -7.18
C GLY A 13 -13.18 -12.79 -5.94
N ARG A 14 -11.85 -13.04 -6.10
CA ARG A 14 -10.89 -13.01 -5.00
C ARG A 14 -9.74 -12.05 -5.23
N ILE A 15 -9.76 -11.31 -6.32
CA ILE A 15 -8.62 -10.48 -6.73
C ILE A 15 -9.00 -9.00 -6.63
N ASP A 16 -8.19 -8.26 -5.88
CA ASP A 16 -8.21 -6.80 -5.82
C ASP A 16 -7.04 -6.21 -6.61
N LEU A 17 -7.31 -5.21 -7.42
CA LEU A 17 -6.30 -4.47 -8.15
C LEU A 17 -6.06 -3.11 -7.51
N GLY A 18 -5.01 -2.97 -6.71
CA GLY A 18 -4.58 -1.69 -6.15
C GLY A 18 -3.72 -0.88 -7.11
N ILE A 19 -4.12 0.36 -7.41
CA ILE A 19 -3.36 1.26 -8.30
C ILE A 19 -3.01 2.56 -7.57
N GLY A 20 -1.72 2.90 -7.53
CA GLY A 20 -1.21 4.18 -7.03
C GLY A 20 -0.44 4.94 -8.11
N ARG A 21 -0.42 6.27 -7.99
CA ARG A 21 0.30 7.16 -8.92
C ARG A 21 1.81 7.21 -8.63
N ALA A 22 2.17 7.20 -7.35
CA ALA A 22 3.57 7.32 -6.93
C ALA A 22 4.35 6.02 -7.21
N PRO A 23 5.61 6.10 -7.67
CA PRO A 23 6.42 4.92 -7.96
C PRO A 23 6.78 4.09 -6.71
N GLY A 24 6.66 4.64 -5.51
CA GLY A 24 6.91 3.93 -4.23
C GLY A 24 8.37 3.50 -4.03
N THR A 25 9.31 4.18 -4.71
CA THR A 25 10.72 3.81 -4.72
C THR A 25 11.62 5.06 -4.72
N ASP A 26 12.95 4.86 -4.72
CA ASP A 26 13.94 5.93 -4.84
C ASP A 26 13.89 6.63 -6.21
N PRO A 27 14.46 7.86 -6.32
CA PRO A 27 14.39 8.65 -7.56
C PRO A 27 15.02 7.99 -8.78
N VAL A 28 16.08 7.19 -8.60
CA VAL A 28 16.79 6.54 -9.72
C VAL A 28 15.94 5.41 -10.29
N THR A 29 15.39 4.57 -9.43
CA THR A 29 14.48 3.50 -9.82
C THR A 29 13.19 4.07 -10.42
N ALA A 30 12.64 5.14 -9.84
CA ALA A 30 11.47 5.84 -10.36
C ALA A 30 11.72 6.36 -11.78
N TRP A 31 12.90 6.96 -12.03
CA TRP A 31 13.31 7.41 -13.36
C TRP A 31 13.39 6.26 -14.35
N ALA A 32 14.03 5.16 -13.98
CA ALA A 32 14.17 3.99 -14.86
C ALA A 32 12.80 3.38 -15.23
N LEU A 33 11.90 3.25 -14.26
CA LEU A 33 10.54 2.73 -14.48
C LEU A 33 9.72 3.62 -15.43
N ARG A 34 9.88 4.93 -15.35
CA ARG A 34 9.13 5.89 -16.18
C ARG A 34 9.70 6.00 -17.58
N HIS A 35 11.03 6.04 -17.74
CA HIS A 35 11.69 6.22 -19.04
C HIS A 35 11.73 4.94 -19.87
N GLY A 36 11.64 3.77 -19.25
CA GLY A 36 11.48 2.50 -19.97
C GLY A 36 10.19 2.41 -20.80
N GLY A 37 9.18 3.24 -20.50
CA GLY A 37 7.93 3.36 -21.26
C GLY A 37 7.90 4.50 -22.29
N GLY A 38 9.00 5.27 -22.49
CA GLY A 38 9.08 6.33 -23.50
C GLY A 38 8.22 7.59 -23.23
N GLY A 39 7.71 7.78 -22.01
CA GLY A 39 6.86 8.93 -21.67
C GLY A 39 7.61 10.05 -20.94
N VAL A 40 7.20 11.30 -21.16
CA VAL A 40 7.70 12.47 -20.42
C VAL A 40 6.98 12.56 -19.07
N GLU A 41 7.72 12.88 -18.02
CA GLU A 41 7.27 12.82 -16.61
C GLU A 41 6.05 13.71 -16.29
N GLU A 42 5.95 14.88 -16.91
CA GLU A 42 4.85 15.81 -16.71
C GLU A 42 3.49 15.28 -17.18
N ASP A 43 3.45 14.48 -18.23
CA ASP A 43 2.22 13.89 -18.77
C ASP A 43 1.70 12.71 -17.97
N ALA A 44 2.56 11.93 -17.32
CA ALA A 44 2.15 10.70 -16.61
C ALA A 44 1.22 10.98 -15.42
N ALA A 45 1.48 12.04 -14.66
CA ALA A 45 0.65 12.42 -13.53
C ALA A 45 -0.72 12.98 -13.97
N ALA A 46 -0.75 13.76 -15.05
CA ALA A 46 -1.98 14.32 -15.62
C ALA A 46 -2.85 13.22 -16.25
N ARG A 47 -2.24 12.22 -16.87
CA ARG A 47 -2.93 11.10 -17.54
C ARG A 47 -3.35 9.97 -16.61
N PHE A 48 -2.98 10.02 -15.32
CA PHE A 48 -3.32 8.97 -14.35
C PHE A 48 -4.82 8.66 -14.28
N PRO A 49 -5.76 9.63 -14.24
CA PRO A 49 -7.20 9.34 -14.22
C PRO A 49 -7.70 8.61 -15.47
N GLU A 50 -7.09 8.89 -16.64
CA GLU A 50 -7.39 8.22 -17.90
C GLU A 50 -6.82 6.80 -17.92
N ALA A 51 -5.59 6.63 -17.43
CA ALA A 51 -4.96 5.31 -17.31
C ALA A 51 -5.77 4.36 -16.40
N VAL A 52 -6.27 4.86 -15.27
CA VAL A 52 -7.18 4.11 -14.38
C VAL A 52 -8.44 3.69 -15.11
N ALA A 53 -9.09 4.60 -15.83
CA ALA A 53 -10.31 4.28 -16.61
C ALA A 53 -10.03 3.27 -17.72
N THR A 54 -8.90 3.38 -18.40
CA THR A 54 -8.48 2.46 -19.46
C THR A 54 -8.23 1.05 -18.91
N ILE A 55 -7.55 0.93 -17.77
CA ILE A 55 -7.30 -0.37 -17.13
C ILE A 55 -8.63 -1.01 -16.68
N ALA A 56 -9.52 -0.24 -16.07
CA ALA A 56 -10.83 -0.72 -15.67
C ALA A 56 -11.65 -1.23 -16.89
N ALA A 57 -11.64 -0.46 -17.99
CA ALA A 57 -12.33 -0.86 -19.22
C ALA A 57 -11.71 -2.11 -19.85
N MET A 58 -10.37 -2.24 -19.87
CA MET A 58 -9.69 -3.44 -20.39
C MET A 58 -10.03 -4.71 -19.60
N LEU A 59 -10.29 -4.59 -18.30
CA LEU A 59 -10.67 -5.70 -17.42
C LEU A 59 -12.16 -6.02 -17.52
N SER A 60 -12.99 -5.10 -18.03
CA SER A 60 -14.42 -5.28 -18.15
C SER A 60 -14.80 -6.08 -19.42
N PRO A 61 -15.97 -6.71 -19.46
CA PRO A 61 -16.50 -7.38 -20.67
C PRO A 61 -16.63 -6.44 -21.86
N ALA A 62 -16.86 -5.13 -21.64
CA ALA A 62 -17.01 -4.15 -22.70
C ALA A 62 -15.69 -3.85 -23.43
N GLY A 63 -14.58 -3.85 -22.70
CA GLY A 63 -13.26 -3.51 -23.25
C GLY A 63 -13.11 -2.03 -23.61
N VAL A 64 -11.98 -1.70 -24.26
CA VAL A 64 -11.67 -0.36 -24.76
C VAL A 64 -11.87 -0.30 -26.27
N GLY A 65 -12.71 0.62 -26.73
CA GLY A 65 -12.88 0.88 -28.18
C GLY A 65 -11.66 1.61 -28.74
N LEU A 66 -11.03 1.03 -29.75
CA LEU A 66 -9.93 1.61 -30.50
C LEU A 66 -10.37 1.92 -31.93
N ARG A 67 -10.17 3.16 -32.38
CA ARG A 67 -10.41 3.55 -33.75
C ARG A 67 -9.09 3.55 -34.52
N LEU A 68 -8.93 2.57 -35.40
CA LEU A 68 -7.78 2.44 -36.28
C LEU A 68 -8.21 2.72 -37.74
N ALA A 69 -7.23 2.84 -38.65
CA ALA A 69 -7.52 3.00 -40.07
C ALA A 69 -8.33 1.83 -40.66
N SER A 70 -8.20 0.65 -40.08
CA SER A 70 -8.94 -0.57 -40.44
C SER A 70 -10.36 -0.65 -39.87
N GLY A 71 -10.80 0.31 -39.05
CA GLY A 71 -12.12 0.33 -38.42
C GLY A 71 -12.06 0.46 -36.89
N THR A 72 -13.20 0.17 -36.25
CA THR A 72 -13.32 0.16 -34.80
C THR A 72 -13.05 -1.26 -34.26
N HIS A 73 -12.12 -1.35 -33.33
CA HIS A 73 -11.71 -2.59 -32.66
C HIS A 73 -11.97 -2.48 -31.16
N VAL A 74 -12.10 -3.61 -30.47
CA VAL A 74 -12.23 -3.67 -29.01
C VAL A 74 -11.00 -4.38 -28.43
N LEU A 75 -10.29 -3.68 -27.58
CA LEU A 75 -9.15 -4.23 -26.83
C LEU A 75 -9.61 -4.66 -25.44
N ARG A 76 -9.28 -5.89 -25.06
CA ARG A 76 -9.53 -6.45 -23.72
C ARG A 76 -8.28 -7.12 -23.19
N ALA A 77 -8.16 -7.17 -21.87
CA ALA A 77 -7.17 -8.01 -21.22
C ALA A 77 -7.54 -9.49 -21.39
N THR A 78 -6.53 -10.33 -21.57
CA THR A 78 -6.69 -11.79 -21.71
C THR A 78 -5.91 -12.52 -20.63
N PRO A 79 -6.41 -13.68 -20.13
CA PRO A 79 -7.66 -14.37 -20.51
C PRO A 79 -8.91 -13.61 -20.04
N ASN A 80 -10.06 -13.91 -20.67
CA ASN A 80 -11.34 -13.34 -20.27
C ASN A 80 -11.84 -14.07 -19.01
N ALA A 81 -11.81 -13.41 -17.86
CA ALA A 81 -12.32 -13.94 -16.60
C ALA A 81 -13.86 -13.87 -16.56
N THR A 82 -14.46 -14.67 -15.68
CA THR A 82 -15.93 -14.67 -15.45
C THR A 82 -16.39 -13.53 -14.53
N SER A 83 -15.46 -12.92 -13.80
CA SER A 83 -15.64 -11.76 -12.92
C SER A 83 -14.63 -10.67 -13.25
N VAL A 84 -14.73 -9.53 -12.61
CA VAL A 84 -13.81 -8.39 -12.76
C VAL A 84 -13.16 -8.12 -11.41
N PRO A 85 -11.82 -7.96 -11.34
CA PRO A 85 -11.16 -7.59 -10.10
C PRO A 85 -11.67 -6.27 -9.56
N ASP A 86 -11.84 -6.17 -8.25
CA ASP A 86 -12.14 -4.90 -7.61
C ASP A 86 -10.97 -3.93 -7.74
N LEU A 87 -11.27 -2.71 -8.19
CA LEU A 87 -10.23 -1.71 -8.46
C LEU A 87 -10.16 -0.71 -7.33
N TRP A 88 -9.02 -0.70 -6.63
CA TRP A 88 -8.74 0.16 -5.49
C TRP A 88 -7.75 1.27 -5.86
N LEU A 89 -8.07 2.53 -5.54
CA LEU A 89 -7.11 3.61 -5.66
C LEU A 89 -6.29 3.75 -4.38
N LEU A 90 -4.97 3.77 -4.55
CA LEU A 90 -4.01 3.90 -3.45
C LEU A 90 -3.34 5.27 -3.50
N GLY A 91 -3.08 5.86 -2.34
CA GLY A 91 -2.30 7.08 -2.28
C GLY A 91 -2.08 7.65 -0.90
N SER A 92 -1.19 8.64 -0.81
CA SER A 92 -0.83 9.33 0.43
C SER A 92 -1.14 10.84 0.38
N SER A 93 -2.11 11.23 -0.44
CA SER A 93 -2.47 12.64 -0.64
C SER A 93 -3.97 12.81 -0.92
N ASP A 94 -4.46 14.04 -0.73
CA ASP A 94 -5.83 14.45 -1.02
C ASP A 94 -6.22 14.20 -2.49
N TYR A 95 -5.26 14.26 -3.42
CA TYR A 95 -5.50 14.03 -4.83
C TYR A 95 -6.12 12.65 -5.10
N SER A 96 -5.54 11.59 -4.52
CA SER A 96 -6.01 10.21 -4.71
C SER A 96 -7.38 10.00 -4.07
N ALA A 97 -7.61 10.59 -2.89
CA ALA A 97 -8.88 10.58 -2.19
C ALA A 97 -10.01 11.19 -3.05
N ARG A 98 -9.78 12.41 -3.57
CA ARG A 98 -10.73 13.10 -4.45
C ARG A 98 -10.95 12.37 -5.77
N LEU A 99 -9.90 11.78 -6.35
CA LEU A 99 -10.04 11.01 -7.58
C LEU A 99 -10.89 9.77 -7.37
N ALA A 100 -10.65 9.02 -6.29
CA ALA A 100 -11.43 7.85 -5.93
C ALA A 100 -12.90 8.22 -5.67
N ALA A 101 -13.14 9.26 -4.88
CA ALA A 101 -14.46 9.76 -4.58
C ALA A 101 -15.27 10.11 -5.85
N ARG A 102 -14.68 10.92 -6.74
CA ARG A 102 -15.33 11.32 -8.01
C ARG A 102 -15.58 10.17 -8.97
N LYS A 103 -14.76 9.10 -8.91
CA LYS A 103 -14.92 7.91 -9.76
C LYS A 103 -15.82 6.84 -9.12
N GLY A 104 -16.26 7.03 -7.88
CA GLY A 104 -17.02 6.03 -7.11
C GLY A 104 -16.24 4.73 -6.95
N LEU A 105 -14.95 4.82 -6.66
CA LEU A 105 -14.04 3.68 -6.48
C LEU A 105 -13.62 3.53 -5.02
N PRO A 106 -13.35 2.31 -4.56
CA PRO A 106 -12.68 2.06 -3.28
C PRO A 106 -11.34 2.79 -3.16
N TYR A 107 -11.02 3.25 -1.96
CA TYR A 107 -9.83 4.04 -1.69
C TYR A 107 -9.07 3.57 -0.46
N VAL A 108 -7.74 3.52 -0.55
CA VAL A 108 -6.87 3.26 0.59
C VAL A 108 -5.82 4.35 0.72
N PHE A 109 -5.78 4.97 1.89
CA PHE A 109 -4.68 5.86 2.24
C PHE A 109 -3.47 5.05 2.67
N ALA A 110 -2.30 5.37 2.14
CA ALA A 110 -1.04 4.71 2.49
C ALA A 110 -0.53 5.16 3.89
N HIS A 111 -1.29 4.83 4.94
CA HIS A 111 -0.98 5.19 6.32
C HIS A 111 0.34 4.57 6.77
N HIS A 112 0.59 3.31 6.43
CA HIS A 112 1.84 2.59 6.69
C HIS A 112 3.08 3.31 6.15
N PHE A 113 2.92 4.13 5.11
CA PHE A 113 4.01 4.87 4.49
C PHE A 113 4.16 6.29 5.06
N SER A 114 3.08 7.04 5.18
CA SER A 114 3.10 8.45 5.58
C SER A 114 2.50 8.70 6.95
N GLY A 115 1.35 8.13 7.24
CA GLY A 115 0.52 8.37 8.43
C GLY A 115 0.00 9.80 8.59
N ARG A 116 0.62 10.77 7.92
CA ARG A 116 0.17 12.18 7.95
C ARG A 116 -0.97 12.39 6.96
N GLY A 117 -2.07 13.03 7.42
CA GLY A 117 -3.20 13.35 6.56
C GLY A 117 -4.20 12.23 6.35
N THR A 118 -4.04 11.07 7.01
CA THR A 118 -4.99 9.94 6.88
C THR A 118 -6.41 10.37 7.21
N ALA A 119 -6.64 10.99 8.36
CA ALA A 119 -7.98 11.44 8.77
C ALA A 119 -8.59 12.42 7.77
N GLN A 120 -7.80 13.40 7.32
CA GLN A 120 -8.22 14.39 6.33
C GLN A 120 -8.57 13.72 4.99
N ALA A 121 -7.72 12.84 4.49
CA ALA A 121 -7.94 12.17 3.22
C ALA A 121 -9.17 11.25 3.25
N LEU A 122 -9.39 10.52 4.35
CA LEU A 122 -10.58 9.70 4.53
C LEU A 122 -11.85 10.53 4.66
N ALA A 123 -11.80 11.67 5.35
CA ALA A 123 -12.92 12.60 5.41
C ALA A 123 -13.27 13.14 4.01
N LEU A 124 -12.26 13.66 3.27
CA LEU A 124 -12.45 14.13 1.89
C LEU A 124 -13.03 13.04 0.97
N TYR A 125 -12.54 11.81 1.10
CA TYR A 125 -13.04 10.69 0.31
C TYR A 125 -14.51 10.42 0.59
N ARG A 126 -14.92 10.37 1.86
CA ARG A 126 -16.30 10.12 2.25
C ARG A 126 -17.24 11.27 1.90
N ASP A 127 -16.80 12.51 2.14
CA ASP A 127 -17.62 13.72 1.91
C ASP A 127 -17.86 13.99 0.42
N GLU A 128 -16.87 13.72 -0.43
CA GLU A 128 -16.96 13.96 -1.88
C GLU A 128 -17.36 12.71 -2.68
N TYR A 129 -17.68 11.59 -2.01
CA TYR A 129 -17.97 10.32 -2.67
C TYR A 129 -19.19 10.40 -3.58
N GLN A 130 -19.00 9.94 -4.80
CA GLN A 130 -20.06 9.78 -5.80
C GLN A 130 -20.36 8.29 -6.01
N PRO A 131 -21.55 7.81 -5.59
CA PRO A 131 -21.90 6.41 -5.75
C PRO A 131 -21.77 5.92 -7.19
N SER A 132 -21.25 4.71 -7.37
CA SER A 132 -21.22 4.01 -8.64
C SER A 132 -22.06 2.74 -8.56
N PRO A 133 -22.49 2.15 -9.71
CA PRO A 133 -23.25 0.90 -9.68
C PRO A 133 -22.54 -0.26 -9.00
N ALA A 134 -21.19 -0.30 -9.05
CA ALA A 134 -20.39 -1.34 -8.40
C ALA A 134 -20.20 -1.05 -6.91
N TYR A 135 -20.12 0.23 -6.53
CA TYR A 135 -19.85 0.67 -5.15
C TYR A 135 -20.86 1.75 -4.76
N PRO A 136 -22.03 1.39 -4.22
CA PRO A 136 -23.04 2.36 -3.79
C PRO A 136 -22.62 3.19 -2.58
N GLU A 137 -21.66 2.69 -1.80
CA GLU A 137 -21.10 3.34 -0.60
C GLU A 137 -19.56 3.40 -0.65
N PRO A 138 -18.95 4.41 0.01
CA PRO A 138 -17.50 4.51 0.06
C PRO A 138 -16.88 3.35 0.82
N GLN A 139 -15.91 2.69 0.21
CA GLN A 139 -15.17 1.56 0.80
C GLN A 139 -13.73 1.95 1.06
N THR A 140 -13.26 1.65 2.26
CA THR A 140 -11.88 1.91 2.67
C THR A 140 -11.45 0.98 3.79
N PHE A 141 -10.16 0.76 3.92
CA PHE A 141 -9.53 0.09 5.04
C PHE A 141 -8.25 0.83 5.46
N LEU A 142 -7.72 0.53 6.63
CA LEU A 142 -6.48 1.13 7.12
C LEU A 142 -5.29 0.19 6.88
N THR A 143 -4.16 0.73 6.41
CA THR A 143 -2.89 -0.01 6.29
C THR A 143 -1.95 0.41 7.40
N VAL A 144 -1.38 -0.54 8.17
CA VAL A 144 -0.52 -0.24 9.32
C VAL A 144 0.73 -1.10 9.31
N ASN A 145 1.90 -0.49 9.53
CA ASN A 145 3.12 -1.24 9.83
C ASN A 145 3.04 -1.81 11.24
N VAL A 146 3.30 -3.10 11.38
CA VAL A 146 3.16 -3.79 12.67
C VAL A 146 4.37 -4.66 12.96
N VAL A 147 4.83 -4.62 14.21
CA VAL A 147 5.80 -5.56 14.78
C VAL A 147 5.31 -6.02 16.15
N VAL A 148 5.08 -7.31 16.28
CA VAL A 148 4.63 -7.92 17.54
C VAL A 148 5.62 -8.99 17.98
N ALA A 149 6.05 -8.89 19.23
CA ALA A 149 6.94 -9.84 19.87
C ALA A 149 6.49 -10.12 21.32
N PRO A 150 7.00 -11.14 21.99
CA PRO A 150 6.66 -11.43 23.39
C PRO A 150 6.93 -10.28 24.36
N THR A 151 7.93 -9.43 24.07
CA THR A 151 8.26 -8.24 24.86
C THR A 151 8.29 -6.98 23.98
N LEU A 152 8.03 -5.83 24.59
CA LEU A 152 8.13 -4.54 23.92
C LEU A 152 9.55 -4.27 23.41
N GLU A 153 10.57 -4.60 24.19
CA GLU A 153 11.97 -4.43 23.83
C GLU A 153 12.32 -5.21 22.55
N GLU A 154 11.93 -6.48 22.49
CA GLU A 154 12.13 -7.31 21.30
C GLU A 154 11.40 -6.74 20.08
N ALA A 155 10.14 -6.33 20.23
CA ALA A 155 9.38 -5.72 19.15
C ALA A 155 10.02 -4.45 18.61
N GLN A 156 10.51 -3.58 19.50
CA GLN A 156 11.24 -2.35 19.13
C GLN A 156 12.53 -2.67 18.38
N ARG A 157 13.32 -3.63 18.85
CA ARG A 157 14.57 -4.06 18.18
C ARG A 157 14.29 -4.63 16.79
N LEU A 158 13.26 -5.46 16.65
CA LEU A 158 12.86 -6.03 15.35
C LEU A 158 12.34 -4.98 14.36
N ALA A 159 11.88 -3.83 14.83
CA ALA A 159 11.37 -2.74 13.98
C ALA A 159 12.50 -1.89 13.36
N LEU A 160 13.70 -1.85 13.96
CA LEU A 160 14.79 -0.96 13.56
C LEU A 160 15.20 -1.05 12.09
N PRO A 161 15.42 -2.23 11.47
CA PRO A 161 15.88 -2.30 10.09
C PRO A 161 14.90 -1.65 9.09
N ASN A 162 13.60 -1.88 9.27
CA ASN A 162 12.61 -1.26 8.39
C ASN A 162 12.49 0.24 8.64
N LEU A 163 12.63 0.67 9.89
CA LEU A 163 12.63 2.09 10.25
C LEU A 163 13.81 2.82 9.59
N ALA A 164 15.02 2.23 9.63
CA ALA A 164 16.21 2.77 8.96
C ALA A 164 16.00 2.90 7.44
N SER A 165 15.45 1.86 6.79
CA SER A 165 15.13 1.88 5.36
C SER A 165 14.10 2.96 5.01
N MET A 166 13.08 3.14 5.84
CA MET A 166 12.06 4.17 5.63
C MET A 166 12.59 5.59 5.83
N VAL A 167 13.50 5.77 6.80
CA VAL A 167 14.21 7.05 7.00
C VAL A 167 15.09 7.36 5.79
N ALA A 168 15.86 6.39 5.29
CA ALA A 168 16.67 6.54 4.08
C ALA A 168 15.83 6.96 2.88
N LEU A 169 14.71 6.27 2.65
CA LEU A 169 13.77 6.62 1.56
C LEU A 169 13.24 8.05 1.70
N ARG A 170 12.88 8.47 2.91
CA ARG A 170 12.32 9.81 3.18
C ARG A 170 13.36 10.93 3.09
N THR A 171 14.62 10.63 3.27
CA THR A 171 15.74 11.57 3.13
C THR A 171 16.37 11.54 1.73
N GLY A 172 15.76 10.81 0.77
CA GLY A 172 16.22 10.72 -0.61
C GLY A 172 17.50 9.90 -0.78
N GLN A 173 17.86 9.08 0.19
CA GLN A 173 18.98 8.15 0.07
C GLN A 173 18.60 7.00 -0.87
N PRO A 174 19.55 6.47 -1.66
CA PRO A 174 19.33 5.26 -2.46
C PRO A 174 18.91 4.10 -1.56
N LEU A 175 17.89 3.35 -1.98
CA LEU A 175 17.48 2.15 -1.25
C LEU A 175 18.57 1.07 -1.37
N GLN A 176 18.99 0.56 -0.25
CA GLN A 176 19.91 -0.56 -0.11
C GLN A 176 19.14 -1.82 0.33
N ALA A 177 19.81 -2.97 0.28
CA ALA A 177 19.29 -4.17 0.94
C ALA A 177 19.03 -3.86 2.41
N GLN A 178 17.90 -4.33 2.94
CA GLN A 178 17.55 -4.11 4.34
C GLN A 178 18.61 -4.73 5.24
N GLN A 179 19.12 -3.97 6.21
CA GLN A 179 20.07 -4.45 7.20
C GLN A 179 19.42 -5.53 8.09
N LEU A 180 20.27 -6.36 8.69
CA LEU A 180 19.81 -7.28 9.74
C LEU A 180 19.63 -6.52 11.06
N VAL A 181 18.81 -7.06 11.94
CA VAL A 181 18.58 -6.49 13.29
C VAL A 181 19.87 -6.31 14.07
N ASP A 182 20.83 -7.24 13.87
CA ASP A 182 22.13 -7.24 14.55
C ASP A 182 23.15 -6.26 13.92
N GLU A 183 22.77 -5.55 12.87
CA GLU A 183 23.62 -4.60 12.13
C GLU A 183 23.14 -3.16 12.27
N VAL A 184 21.94 -2.95 12.79
CA VAL A 184 21.38 -1.62 13.04
C VAL A 184 21.57 -1.25 14.49
N GLU A 185 22.37 -0.21 14.74
CA GLU A 185 22.50 0.37 16.08
C GLU A 185 21.40 1.41 16.30
N GLU A 186 20.79 1.42 17.48
CA GLU A 186 19.73 2.40 17.81
C GLU A 186 20.28 3.83 17.74
N ASP A 187 21.55 4.03 18.04
CA ASP A 187 22.24 5.32 17.96
C ASP A 187 22.34 5.86 16.53
N ASP A 188 22.39 5.03 15.51
CA ASP A 188 22.41 5.46 14.11
C ASP A 188 21.13 6.22 13.71
N LEU A 189 20.03 5.95 14.40
CA LEU A 189 18.74 6.60 14.18
C LEU A 189 18.52 7.84 15.06
N THR A 190 19.45 8.16 16.00
CA THR A 190 19.23 9.21 16.98
C THR A 190 19.83 10.57 16.61
N HIS A 191 20.93 10.66 15.88
CA HIS A 191 21.68 11.91 15.71
C HIS A 191 21.10 12.87 14.67
N ALA A 192 21.03 12.51 13.41
CA ALA A 192 20.59 13.42 12.34
C ALA A 192 19.12 13.21 11.92
N THR A 193 18.61 12.01 12.11
CA THR A 193 17.29 11.57 11.63
C THR A 193 16.34 11.17 12.76
N GLY A 194 16.77 11.28 14.01
CA GLY A 194 16.05 10.78 15.18
C GLY A 194 14.64 11.36 15.38
N VAL A 195 14.43 12.63 15.03
CA VAL A 195 13.09 13.23 15.07
C VAL A 195 12.18 12.57 14.03
N LEU A 196 12.68 12.38 12.81
CA LEU A 196 11.95 11.72 11.74
C LEU A 196 11.67 10.26 12.07
N ALA A 197 12.67 9.54 12.55
CA ALA A 197 12.53 8.13 12.96
C ALA A 197 11.47 7.96 14.06
N ARG A 198 11.50 8.79 15.10
CA ARG A 198 10.46 8.79 16.15
C ARG A 198 9.07 9.07 15.57
N GLN A 199 8.93 10.13 14.76
CA GLN A 199 7.65 10.47 14.11
C GLN A 199 7.12 9.36 13.21
N MET A 200 7.97 8.54 12.63
CA MET A 200 7.57 7.39 11.82
C MET A 200 7.17 6.22 12.71
N ARG A 201 8.00 5.91 13.72
CA ARG A 201 7.72 4.84 14.68
C ARG A 201 6.40 5.06 15.45
N ASP A 202 6.09 6.30 15.83
CA ASP A 202 4.86 6.66 16.55
C ASP A 202 3.56 6.40 15.76
N ARG A 203 3.68 5.97 14.50
CA ARG A 203 2.55 5.60 13.64
C ARG A 203 2.49 4.12 13.33
N TRP A 204 3.48 3.38 13.81
CA TRP A 204 3.52 1.94 13.70
C TRP A 204 2.97 1.32 14.96
N VAL A 205 2.37 0.18 14.84
CA VAL A 205 1.98 -0.63 15.98
C VAL A 205 3.13 -1.55 16.34
N VAL A 206 3.83 -1.23 17.42
CA VAL A 206 5.02 -1.97 17.88
C VAL A 206 4.85 -2.33 19.35
N GLY A 207 4.66 -3.62 19.67
CA GLY A 207 4.43 -4.00 21.05
C GLY A 207 4.24 -5.49 21.31
N THR A 208 3.67 -5.78 22.48
CA THR A 208 3.22 -7.12 22.82
C THR A 208 1.91 -7.46 22.09
N PRO A 209 1.49 -8.74 22.05
CA PRO A 209 0.24 -9.13 21.41
C PRO A 209 -0.96 -8.31 21.90
N GLU A 210 -1.09 -8.14 23.21
CA GLU A 210 -2.21 -7.45 23.84
C GLU A 210 -2.21 -5.94 23.51
N SER A 211 -1.05 -5.29 23.64
CA SER A 211 -0.93 -3.86 23.35
C SER A 211 -1.17 -3.56 21.87
N ALA A 212 -0.63 -4.38 20.98
CA ALA A 212 -0.81 -4.23 19.55
C ALA A 212 -2.26 -4.44 19.10
N ALA A 213 -2.94 -5.45 19.66
CA ALA A 213 -4.35 -5.68 19.38
C ALA A 213 -5.24 -4.52 19.85
N ALA A 214 -4.98 -3.99 21.06
CA ALA A 214 -5.69 -2.83 21.59
C ALA A 214 -5.49 -1.58 20.72
N GLU A 215 -4.25 -1.32 20.31
CA GLU A 215 -3.91 -0.18 19.46
C GLU A 215 -4.55 -0.28 18.06
N LEU A 216 -4.55 -1.45 17.43
CA LEU A 216 -5.22 -1.66 16.14
C LEU A 216 -6.74 -1.42 16.23
N ARG A 217 -7.39 -1.89 17.28
CA ARG A 217 -8.82 -1.61 17.51
C ARG A 217 -9.09 -0.11 17.71
N SER A 218 -8.19 0.57 18.44
CA SER A 218 -8.27 2.03 18.62
C SER A 218 -8.12 2.78 17.31
N LEU A 219 -7.15 2.39 16.46
CA LEU A 219 -6.94 2.97 15.14
C LEU A 219 -8.14 2.72 14.22
N ALA A 220 -8.69 1.50 14.20
CA ALA A 220 -9.89 1.19 13.42
C ALA A 220 -11.07 2.10 13.81
N THR A 221 -11.31 2.26 15.12
CA THR A 221 -12.34 3.15 15.64
C THR A 221 -12.06 4.62 15.28
N MET A 222 -10.82 5.08 15.47
CA MET A 222 -10.42 6.47 15.19
C MET A 222 -10.64 6.85 13.73
N PHE A 223 -10.34 5.94 12.79
CA PHE A 223 -10.47 6.20 11.36
C PHE A 223 -11.82 5.75 10.78
N GLY A 224 -12.68 5.12 11.59
CA GLY A 224 -14.00 4.62 11.17
C GLY A 224 -13.87 3.59 10.05
N VAL A 225 -13.05 2.57 10.27
CA VAL A 225 -12.85 1.47 9.32
C VAL A 225 -13.13 0.13 10.00
N ASP A 226 -13.69 -0.79 9.25
CA ASP A 226 -14.01 -2.15 9.74
C ASP A 226 -12.88 -3.15 9.44
N GLU A 227 -11.94 -2.77 8.56
CA GLU A 227 -10.83 -3.60 8.14
C GLU A 227 -9.49 -2.88 8.34
N VAL A 228 -8.49 -3.63 8.84
CA VAL A 228 -7.10 -3.17 8.95
C VAL A 228 -6.18 -4.16 8.25
N MET A 229 -5.48 -3.69 7.23
CA MET A 229 -4.43 -4.46 6.55
C MET A 229 -3.11 -4.29 7.31
N VAL A 230 -2.62 -5.36 7.88
CA VAL A 230 -1.36 -5.39 8.60
C VAL A 230 -0.19 -5.63 7.65
N HIS A 231 0.79 -4.74 7.68
CA HIS A 231 2.08 -4.91 7.03
C HIS A 231 3.13 -5.32 8.07
N PRO A 232 3.50 -6.62 8.18
CA PRO A 232 4.48 -7.07 9.15
C PRO A 232 5.88 -6.67 8.71
N VAL A 233 6.53 -5.78 9.46
CA VAL A 233 7.82 -5.17 9.08
C VAL A 233 8.99 -5.60 9.95
N ALA A 234 8.84 -6.64 10.75
CA ALA A 234 9.90 -7.17 11.58
C ALA A 234 11.13 -7.57 10.75
N GLY A 235 12.30 -7.12 11.18
CA GLY A 235 13.60 -7.41 10.55
C GLY A 235 14.05 -8.86 10.79
N ALA A 236 14.95 -9.33 9.94
CA ALA A 236 15.63 -10.61 10.11
C ALA A 236 16.86 -10.45 11.04
N VAL A 237 17.14 -11.48 11.82
CA VAL A 237 18.39 -11.58 12.61
C VAL A 237 19.44 -12.38 11.84
N ARG A 238 20.70 -12.25 12.24
CA ARG A 238 21.80 -13.02 11.65
C ARG A 238 21.53 -14.52 11.71
N GLY A 239 21.82 -15.19 10.60
CA GLY A 239 21.57 -16.64 10.47
C GLY A 239 20.14 -17.01 10.05
N THR A 240 19.24 -16.05 9.87
CA THR A 240 17.93 -16.31 9.26
C THR A 240 18.12 -16.79 7.82
N PRO A 241 17.55 -17.95 7.42
CA PRO A 241 17.58 -18.39 6.03
C PRO A 241 16.94 -17.35 5.09
N ILE A 242 17.53 -17.15 3.92
CA ILE A 242 17.10 -16.11 2.97
C ILE A 242 15.68 -16.29 2.44
N ASP A 243 15.16 -17.50 2.46
CA ASP A 243 13.81 -17.88 2.03
C ASP A 243 12.78 -17.86 3.17
N ARG A 244 13.15 -17.36 4.36
CA ARG A 244 12.31 -17.36 5.57
C ARG A 244 12.17 -15.95 6.15
N ALA A 245 11.03 -15.71 6.78
CA ALA A 245 10.76 -14.46 7.50
C ALA A 245 10.13 -14.73 8.89
N PRO A 246 10.83 -15.47 9.79
CA PRO A 246 10.25 -15.97 11.03
C PRO A 246 9.70 -14.87 11.94
N ALA A 247 10.36 -13.71 12.02
CA ALA A 247 9.90 -12.59 12.84
C ALA A 247 8.61 -11.95 12.30
N ARG A 248 8.42 -11.92 10.97
CA ARG A 248 7.16 -11.46 10.35
C ARG A 248 6.05 -12.48 10.56
N GLU A 249 6.35 -13.76 10.41
CA GLU A 249 5.39 -14.83 10.71
C GLU A 249 4.98 -14.83 12.18
N GLN A 250 5.93 -14.61 13.11
CA GLN A 250 5.67 -14.48 14.54
C GLN A 250 4.74 -13.29 14.80
N THR A 251 5.00 -12.13 14.21
CA THR A 251 4.13 -10.94 14.30
C THR A 251 2.69 -11.30 13.94
N LEU A 252 2.48 -11.95 12.79
CA LEU A 252 1.14 -12.31 12.34
C LEU A 252 0.45 -13.32 13.25
N ARG A 253 1.18 -14.36 13.71
CA ARG A 253 0.61 -15.39 14.61
C ARG A 253 0.22 -14.83 15.97
N LEU A 254 1.12 -14.06 16.59
CA LEU A 254 0.87 -13.45 17.90
C LEU A 254 -0.30 -12.46 17.82
N LEU A 255 -0.32 -11.63 16.78
CA LEU A 255 -1.41 -10.68 16.60
C LEU A 255 -2.76 -11.37 16.34
N SER A 256 -2.78 -12.38 15.46
CA SER A 256 -4.01 -13.14 15.18
C SER A 256 -4.59 -13.78 16.43
N ALA A 257 -3.73 -14.34 17.29
CA ALA A 257 -4.17 -14.94 18.54
C ALA A 257 -4.73 -13.90 19.55
N ALA A 258 -4.21 -12.67 19.54
CA ALA A 258 -4.68 -11.60 20.42
C ALA A 258 -5.94 -10.87 19.90
N LEU A 259 -6.27 -11.02 18.61
CA LEU A 259 -7.46 -10.45 17.99
C LEU A 259 -8.66 -11.40 18.00
N ALA A 260 -8.41 -12.71 18.11
CA ALA A 260 -9.43 -13.75 18.24
C ALA A 260 -10.19 -13.64 19.56
#